data_aacf74500801e12c125e17294b3c0963
#
_entry.id   aacf74500801e12c125e17294b3c0963
#
_cell.length_a   1.000
_cell.length_b   1.000
_cell.length_c   1.000
_cell.angle_alpha   90.00
_cell.angle_beta   90.00
_cell.angle_gamma   90.00
#
_symmetry.space_group_name_H-M   'P 1'
#
loop_
_entity.id
_entity.type
_entity.pdbx_description
1 polymer ?
#
loop_
_entity_poly.entity_id
_entity_poly.type
_entity_poly.pdbx_seq_one_letter_code
_entity_poly.pdbx_strand_id
1 'polypeptide(L)'
;MPKSSTPSFIIELPLVVKPASDRVLLARLEAGRRLYNVVLQDALKRLDRMRQSKAWQAVRAMPKGKARSEAFRAAQIPFGFSDYALQAEATKHKNAAGFADRLGAHETQKLATRVWKAVSEYAFGERGRPRFKGQARPLHSLEGKNNEAGIRWKADAGCVEWNKQVLPALLPSKHQDAWTHAGLKSRTKYSRVLWRNVRGQRHWYVQLVQEGEAPAKYDFLAQGERVGLDIGPSSIAITGEGVAGLVKFAPSVDQPWAKIRGLQRAQDRSRRATNPDNFDEKGRALKGRRTWKKSERYKARQARLADIERRLAAARKRDHGELANVVLGLGNVIQTESLSYRSFQRNFGRSSKTRGPGMFIQHLKRKAESAGGTVVELNTRTLRMSQYDHVTGQCVKKPLNQRWHRLGDTRAWVQRDIYSAFLARNVEAGVHNPTRLKADWAAQEPVLRRAGLCVNESASGRPPAVPTVAVPSERIARRKRLERGLGPDAVAQARAGQPPVVRL
;
A
#
# COMPACT_ATOMS: atom_id res chain seq x y z
N MET A 1 -28.90 3.12 6.80
CA MET A 1 -28.33 2.67 8.11
C MET A 1 -26.90 3.17 8.19
N PRO A 2 -26.47 3.75 9.30
CA PRO A 2 -25.06 4.10 9.48
C PRO A 2 -24.22 2.83 9.32
N LYS A 3 -23.11 2.91 8.62
CA LYS A 3 -22.16 1.81 8.51
C LYS A 3 -21.72 1.46 9.92
N SER A 4 -21.82 0.20 10.31
CA SER A 4 -21.22 -0.29 11.54
C SER A 4 -19.81 0.26 11.68
N SER A 5 -19.58 1.03 12.72
CA SER A 5 -18.28 1.66 13.02
C SER A 5 -17.27 0.66 13.60
N THR A 6 -17.66 -0.60 13.73
CA THR A 6 -16.80 -1.64 14.31
C THR A 6 -15.57 -1.84 13.43
N PRO A 7 -14.34 -1.65 13.96
CA PRO A 7 -13.11 -1.91 13.24
C PRO A 7 -13.08 -3.30 12.63
N SER A 8 -12.24 -3.51 11.66
CA SER A 8 -12.06 -4.84 11.07
C SER A 8 -10.65 -4.99 10.49
N PHE A 9 -10.14 -6.21 10.54
CA PHE A 9 -8.85 -6.58 9.98
C PHE A 9 -8.97 -7.83 9.10
N ILE A 10 -7.93 -8.14 8.34
CA ILE A 10 -7.95 -9.22 7.36
C ILE A 10 -6.89 -10.25 7.70
N ILE A 11 -7.30 -11.51 7.78
CA ILE A 11 -6.41 -12.68 7.80
C ILE A 11 -6.48 -13.33 6.42
N GLU A 12 -5.33 -13.62 5.84
CA GLU A 12 -5.24 -14.30 4.56
C GLU A 12 -4.56 -15.66 4.73
N LEU A 13 -5.24 -16.72 4.31
CA LEU A 13 -4.76 -18.09 4.41
C LEU A 13 -4.71 -18.74 3.02
N PRO A 14 -3.66 -19.52 2.70
CA PRO A 14 -3.67 -20.38 1.52
C PRO A 14 -4.74 -21.48 1.63
N LEU A 15 -5.36 -21.85 0.52
CA LEU A 15 -6.31 -22.94 0.42
C LEU A 15 -5.71 -24.13 -0.30
N VAL A 16 -5.99 -25.35 0.19
CA VAL A 16 -5.71 -26.58 -0.50
C VAL A 16 -6.86 -26.86 -1.47
N VAL A 17 -6.59 -26.74 -2.77
CA VAL A 17 -7.61 -26.89 -3.80
C VAL A 17 -7.22 -28.00 -4.76
N LYS A 18 -8.02 -29.07 -4.78
CA LYS A 18 -7.87 -30.19 -5.72
C LYS A 18 -8.23 -29.76 -7.15
N PRO A 19 -7.71 -30.43 -8.21
CA PRO A 19 -8.00 -30.06 -9.61
C PRO A 19 -9.49 -30.01 -9.96
N ALA A 20 -10.31 -30.90 -9.38
CA ALA A 20 -11.76 -30.86 -9.57
C ALA A 20 -12.39 -29.60 -8.98
N SER A 21 -12.00 -29.21 -7.75
CA SER A 21 -12.46 -27.98 -7.10
C SER A 21 -11.96 -26.73 -7.82
N ASP A 22 -10.72 -26.73 -8.34
CA ASP A 22 -10.18 -25.62 -9.15
C ASP A 22 -11.08 -25.32 -10.36
N ARG A 23 -11.51 -26.35 -11.08
CA ARG A 23 -12.45 -26.20 -12.20
C ARG A 23 -13.78 -25.57 -11.79
N VAL A 24 -14.35 -26.01 -10.65
CA VAL A 24 -15.60 -25.46 -10.12
C VAL A 24 -15.43 -23.99 -9.72
N LEU A 25 -14.35 -23.67 -9.01
CA LEU A 25 -14.07 -22.30 -8.59
C LEU A 25 -13.86 -21.34 -9.78
N LEU A 26 -13.18 -21.81 -10.84
CA LEU A 26 -13.02 -21.05 -12.06
C LEU A 26 -14.35 -20.83 -12.78
N ALA A 27 -15.22 -21.84 -12.86
CA ALA A 27 -16.54 -21.71 -13.45
C ALA A 27 -17.40 -20.67 -12.70
N ARG A 28 -17.30 -20.61 -11.36
CA ARG A 28 -17.94 -19.55 -10.55
C ARG A 28 -17.38 -18.16 -10.83
N LEU A 29 -16.06 -18.04 -10.92
CA LEU A 29 -15.43 -16.75 -11.27
C LEU A 29 -15.79 -16.30 -12.67
N GLU A 30 -15.93 -17.22 -13.62
CA GLU A 30 -16.34 -16.90 -14.98
C GLU A 30 -17.82 -16.46 -15.03
N ALA A 31 -18.72 -17.14 -14.31
CA ALA A 31 -20.11 -16.70 -14.15
C ALA A 31 -20.15 -15.29 -13.50
N GLY A 32 -19.38 -15.09 -12.45
CA GLY A 32 -19.23 -13.79 -11.80
C GLY A 32 -18.68 -12.69 -12.74
N ARG A 33 -17.74 -13.03 -13.61
CA ARG A 33 -17.20 -12.12 -14.62
C ARG A 33 -18.27 -11.68 -15.64
N ARG A 34 -19.04 -12.64 -16.13
CA ARG A 34 -20.14 -12.37 -17.07
C ARG A 34 -21.19 -11.49 -16.41
N LEU A 35 -21.63 -11.83 -15.21
CA LEU A 35 -22.58 -11.05 -14.43
C LEU A 35 -22.07 -9.63 -14.16
N TYR A 36 -20.82 -9.47 -13.71
CA TYR A 36 -20.20 -8.17 -13.51
C TYR A 36 -20.28 -7.29 -14.76
N ASN A 37 -20.01 -7.87 -15.95
CA ASN A 37 -20.02 -7.12 -17.21
C ASN A 37 -21.42 -6.67 -17.62
N VAL A 38 -22.42 -7.52 -17.44
CA VAL A 38 -23.83 -7.17 -17.77
C VAL A 38 -24.33 -6.07 -16.85
N VAL A 39 -24.09 -6.20 -15.53
CA VAL A 39 -24.46 -5.16 -14.55
C VAL A 39 -23.69 -3.86 -14.78
N LEU A 40 -22.41 -3.93 -15.18
CA LEU A 40 -21.63 -2.75 -15.54
C LEU A 40 -22.19 -2.04 -16.77
N GLN A 41 -22.58 -2.80 -17.78
CA GLN A 41 -23.21 -2.24 -18.98
C GLN A 41 -24.50 -1.52 -18.64
N ASP A 42 -25.35 -2.13 -17.83
CA ASP A 42 -26.62 -1.54 -17.38
C ASP A 42 -26.37 -0.28 -16.54
N ALA A 43 -25.47 -0.34 -15.56
CA ALA A 43 -25.11 0.81 -14.74
C ALA A 43 -24.57 2.00 -15.57
N LEU A 44 -23.76 1.73 -16.59
CA LEU A 44 -23.26 2.78 -17.48
C LEU A 44 -24.36 3.37 -18.36
N LYS A 45 -25.30 2.55 -18.87
CA LYS A 45 -26.47 3.04 -19.61
C LYS A 45 -27.35 3.94 -18.73
N ARG A 46 -27.59 3.56 -17.46
CA ARG A 46 -28.34 4.36 -16.50
C ARG A 46 -27.64 5.69 -16.23
N LEU A 47 -26.33 5.68 -16.04
CA LEU A 47 -25.52 6.88 -15.85
C LEU A 47 -25.57 7.81 -17.06
N ASP A 48 -25.48 7.27 -18.29
CA ASP A 48 -25.50 8.08 -19.51
C ASP A 48 -26.87 8.77 -19.69
N ARG A 49 -28.02 8.05 -19.48
CA ARG A 49 -29.35 8.64 -19.48
C ARG A 49 -29.50 9.71 -18.38
N MET A 50 -29.05 9.43 -17.18
CA MET A 50 -29.09 10.37 -16.07
C MET A 50 -28.35 11.67 -16.40
N ARG A 51 -27.14 11.57 -16.96
CA ARG A 51 -26.32 12.73 -17.35
C ARG A 51 -26.95 13.60 -18.43
N GLN A 52 -27.76 13.02 -19.28
CA GLN A 52 -28.53 13.74 -20.33
C GLN A 52 -29.75 14.44 -19.77
N SER A 53 -30.23 14.11 -18.58
CA SER A 53 -31.44 14.72 -18.00
C SER A 53 -31.22 16.17 -17.57
N LYS A 54 -32.26 17.01 -17.78
CA LYS A 54 -32.29 18.40 -17.31
C LYS A 54 -32.02 18.50 -15.80
N ALA A 55 -32.61 17.58 -15.01
CA ALA A 55 -32.41 17.53 -13.55
C ALA A 55 -30.95 17.40 -13.17
N TRP A 56 -30.22 16.46 -13.79
CA TRP A 56 -28.80 16.28 -13.52
C TRP A 56 -27.95 17.51 -13.90
N GLN A 57 -28.25 18.12 -15.04
CA GLN A 57 -27.56 19.32 -15.51
C GLN A 57 -27.80 20.51 -14.59
N ALA A 58 -29.05 20.71 -14.12
CA ALA A 58 -29.37 21.73 -13.14
C ALA A 58 -28.60 21.55 -11.82
N VAL A 59 -28.58 20.32 -11.31
CA VAL A 59 -27.84 20.03 -10.06
C VAL A 59 -26.31 20.26 -10.23
N ARG A 60 -25.76 20.02 -11.42
CA ARG A 60 -24.33 20.31 -11.68
C ARG A 60 -23.99 21.79 -11.60
N ALA A 61 -24.93 22.67 -11.95
CA ALA A 61 -24.77 24.11 -11.87
C ALA A 61 -24.87 24.66 -10.43
N MET A 62 -25.42 23.90 -9.48
CA MET A 62 -25.58 24.33 -8.10
C MET A 62 -24.20 24.50 -7.40
N PRO A 63 -24.06 25.45 -6.46
CA PRO A 63 -22.90 25.58 -5.60
C PRO A 63 -22.62 24.29 -4.82
N LYS A 64 -21.34 24.01 -4.55
CA LYS A 64 -20.96 22.85 -3.74
C LYS A 64 -21.49 23.00 -2.31
N GLY A 65 -22.18 21.98 -1.81
CA GLY A 65 -22.77 21.99 -0.47
C GLY A 65 -23.70 20.81 -0.23
N LYS A 66 -24.34 20.79 0.93
CA LYS A 66 -25.28 19.74 1.36
C LYS A 66 -26.50 19.67 0.43
N ALA A 67 -27.11 20.81 0.09
CA ALA A 67 -28.25 20.90 -0.81
C ALA A 67 -27.97 20.28 -2.19
N ARG A 68 -26.79 20.57 -2.78
CA ARG A 68 -26.36 19.93 -4.03
C ARG A 68 -26.21 18.42 -3.91
N SER A 69 -25.68 17.94 -2.79
CA SER A 69 -25.52 16.49 -2.55
C SER A 69 -26.87 15.78 -2.43
N GLU A 70 -27.85 16.41 -1.80
CA GLU A 70 -29.21 15.91 -1.69
C GLU A 70 -29.93 15.94 -3.06
N ALA A 71 -29.80 17.01 -3.81
CA ALA A 71 -30.34 17.13 -5.17
C ALA A 71 -29.74 16.06 -6.13
N PHE A 72 -28.43 15.75 -6.01
CA PHE A 72 -27.84 14.62 -6.75
C PHE A 72 -28.47 13.28 -6.38
N ARG A 73 -28.75 13.03 -5.10
CA ARG A 73 -29.43 11.80 -4.66
C ARG A 73 -30.86 11.72 -5.24
N ALA A 74 -31.59 12.81 -5.21
CA ALA A 74 -32.93 12.87 -5.81
C ALA A 74 -32.89 12.61 -7.32
N ALA A 75 -31.93 13.21 -8.02
CA ALA A 75 -31.76 13.03 -9.46
C ALA A 75 -31.37 11.61 -9.89
N GLN A 76 -30.87 10.76 -8.98
CA GLN A 76 -30.53 9.36 -9.24
C GLN A 76 -31.77 8.44 -9.23
N ILE A 77 -32.79 8.77 -8.46
CA ILE A 77 -33.95 7.91 -8.18
C ILE A 77 -34.70 7.51 -9.47
N PRO A 78 -35.07 8.42 -10.39
CA PRO A 78 -35.84 8.07 -11.60
C PRO A 78 -35.08 7.09 -12.52
N PHE A 79 -33.76 7.06 -12.44
CA PHE A 79 -32.92 6.18 -13.27
C PHE A 79 -32.57 4.87 -12.60
N GLY A 80 -33.04 4.63 -11.37
CA GLY A 80 -32.63 3.46 -10.60
C GLY A 80 -31.11 3.39 -10.41
N PHE A 81 -30.44 4.55 -10.32
CA PHE A 81 -29.00 4.63 -10.18
C PHE A 81 -28.61 4.56 -8.69
N SER A 82 -28.73 3.36 -8.12
CA SER A 82 -28.41 3.07 -6.71
C SER A 82 -27.83 1.66 -6.56
N ASP A 83 -27.16 1.40 -5.42
CA ASP A 83 -26.62 0.07 -5.10
C ASP A 83 -27.73 -1.00 -5.08
N TYR A 84 -28.85 -0.71 -4.40
CA TYR A 84 -29.96 -1.66 -4.29
C TYR A 84 -30.62 -1.96 -5.64
N ALA A 85 -30.81 -0.95 -6.48
CA ALA A 85 -31.38 -1.16 -7.81
C ALA A 85 -30.48 -2.05 -8.68
N LEU A 86 -29.15 -1.85 -8.60
CA LEU A 86 -28.20 -2.71 -9.32
C LEU A 86 -28.10 -4.12 -8.72
N GLN A 87 -28.32 -4.31 -7.41
CA GLN A 87 -28.38 -5.65 -6.79
C GLN A 87 -29.63 -6.41 -7.27
N ALA A 88 -30.78 -5.74 -7.34
CA ALA A 88 -32.01 -6.33 -7.87
C ALA A 88 -31.83 -6.75 -9.35
N GLU A 89 -31.25 -5.88 -10.17
CA GLU A 89 -30.99 -6.16 -11.57
C GLU A 89 -29.97 -7.29 -11.76
N ALA A 90 -28.92 -7.33 -10.94
CA ALA A 90 -27.96 -8.43 -10.93
C ALA A 90 -28.61 -9.79 -10.62
N THR A 91 -29.62 -9.81 -9.75
CA THR A 91 -30.39 -11.02 -9.44
C THR A 91 -31.20 -11.49 -10.65
N LYS A 92 -31.86 -10.57 -11.35
CA LYS A 92 -32.59 -10.90 -12.60
C LYS A 92 -31.65 -11.47 -13.66
N HIS A 93 -30.52 -10.79 -13.90
CA HIS A 93 -29.52 -11.26 -14.87
C HIS A 93 -28.91 -12.61 -14.50
N LYS A 94 -28.64 -12.86 -13.20
CA LYS A 94 -28.16 -14.16 -12.72
C LYS A 94 -29.16 -15.29 -13.06
N ASN A 95 -30.45 -15.07 -12.79
CA ASN A 95 -31.49 -16.06 -13.02
C ASN A 95 -31.70 -16.30 -14.53
N ALA A 96 -31.80 -15.23 -15.32
CA ALA A 96 -31.94 -15.32 -16.77
C ALA A 96 -30.76 -16.01 -17.47
N ALA A 97 -29.54 -15.91 -16.92
CA ALA A 97 -28.36 -16.56 -17.46
C ALA A 97 -28.12 -17.98 -16.92
N GLY A 98 -28.98 -18.52 -16.08
CA GLY A 98 -28.84 -19.86 -15.49
C GLY A 98 -27.59 -20.00 -14.57
N PHE A 99 -27.22 -18.93 -13.84
CA PHE A 99 -26.04 -18.96 -12.96
C PHE A 99 -26.36 -19.30 -11.50
N ALA A 100 -27.57 -19.80 -11.22
CA ALA A 100 -28.02 -20.04 -9.84
C ALA A 100 -27.16 -21.04 -9.06
N ASP A 101 -26.68 -22.09 -9.73
CA ASP A 101 -25.79 -23.11 -9.17
C ASP A 101 -24.35 -22.67 -9.00
N ARG A 102 -23.94 -21.60 -9.67
CA ARG A 102 -22.57 -21.07 -9.63
C ARG A 102 -22.42 -19.87 -8.70
N LEU A 103 -23.44 -19.03 -8.58
CA LEU A 103 -23.43 -17.81 -7.80
C LEU A 103 -24.62 -17.76 -6.84
N GLY A 104 -24.33 -17.69 -5.56
CA GLY A 104 -25.31 -17.42 -4.52
C GLY A 104 -25.83 -15.98 -4.52
N ALA A 105 -26.82 -15.70 -3.69
CA ALA A 105 -27.38 -14.36 -3.55
C ALA A 105 -26.34 -13.33 -3.04
N HIS A 106 -25.52 -13.73 -2.07
CA HIS A 106 -24.52 -12.86 -1.45
C HIS A 106 -23.42 -12.44 -2.44
N GLU A 107 -22.88 -13.39 -3.21
CA GLU A 107 -21.86 -13.12 -4.24
C GLU A 107 -22.42 -12.20 -5.33
N THR A 108 -23.69 -12.43 -5.72
CA THR A 108 -24.42 -11.61 -6.71
C THR A 108 -24.55 -10.16 -6.23
N GLN A 109 -25.05 -9.96 -5.01
CA GLN A 109 -25.20 -8.64 -4.40
C GLN A 109 -23.85 -7.91 -4.28
N LYS A 110 -22.80 -8.62 -3.83
CA LYS A 110 -21.46 -8.04 -3.69
C LYS A 110 -20.83 -7.69 -5.03
N LEU A 111 -21.10 -8.44 -6.09
CA LEU A 111 -20.68 -8.07 -7.44
C LEU A 111 -21.36 -6.80 -7.91
N ALA A 112 -22.68 -6.66 -7.68
CA ALA A 112 -23.41 -5.44 -8.00
C ALA A 112 -22.90 -4.24 -7.22
N THR A 113 -22.70 -4.36 -5.91
CA THR A 113 -22.09 -3.31 -5.07
C THR A 113 -20.70 -2.91 -5.57
N ARG A 114 -19.89 -3.87 -6.04
CA ARG A 114 -18.58 -3.58 -6.65
C ARG A 114 -18.70 -2.78 -7.94
N VAL A 115 -19.69 -3.07 -8.76
CA VAL A 115 -20.02 -2.26 -9.96
C VAL A 115 -20.50 -0.87 -9.55
N TRP A 116 -21.48 -0.80 -8.64
CA TRP A 116 -22.00 0.44 -8.11
C TRP A 116 -20.89 1.38 -7.65
N LYS A 117 -20.01 0.90 -6.77
CA LYS A 117 -18.88 1.70 -6.27
C LYS A 117 -18.02 2.24 -7.41
N ALA A 118 -17.67 1.40 -8.40
CA ALA A 118 -16.82 1.81 -9.51
C ALA A 118 -17.50 2.84 -10.43
N VAL A 119 -18.81 2.72 -10.68
CA VAL A 119 -19.55 3.62 -11.54
C VAL A 119 -19.92 4.92 -10.82
N SER A 120 -20.23 4.86 -9.53
CA SER A 120 -20.45 6.03 -8.67
C SER A 120 -19.20 6.90 -8.58
N GLU A 121 -18.02 6.33 -8.26
CA GLU A 121 -16.73 7.04 -8.26
C GLU A 121 -16.43 7.69 -9.64
N TYR A 122 -16.78 7.01 -10.73
CA TYR A 122 -16.67 7.57 -12.08
C TYR A 122 -17.67 8.71 -12.35
N ALA A 123 -18.90 8.58 -11.87
CA ALA A 123 -19.94 9.58 -12.06
C ALA A 123 -19.53 10.94 -11.48
N PHE A 124 -18.86 10.93 -10.33
CA PHE A 124 -18.41 12.10 -9.58
C PHE A 124 -16.95 12.53 -9.84
N GLY A 125 -16.27 11.88 -10.79
CA GLY A 125 -14.91 12.28 -11.20
C GLY A 125 -13.78 11.83 -10.29
N GLU A 126 -14.06 10.98 -9.30
CA GLU A 126 -13.06 10.41 -8.40
C GLU A 126 -12.23 9.31 -9.08
N ARG A 127 -12.75 8.75 -10.17
CA ARG A 127 -12.14 7.62 -10.89
C ARG A 127 -12.38 7.70 -12.39
N GLY A 128 -11.48 7.10 -13.17
CA GLY A 128 -11.71 6.89 -14.60
C GLY A 128 -12.81 5.87 -14.91
N ARG A 129 -13.33 5.88 -16.14
CA ARG A 129 -14.41 4.98 -16.58
C ARG A 129 -14.11 3.51 -16.26
N PRO A 130 -15.00 2.78 -15.60
CA PRO A 130 -14.83 1.36 -15.30
C PRO A 130 -14.67 0.53 -16.58
N ARG A 131 -13.80 -0.48 -16.51
CA ARG A 131 -13.51 -1.35 -17.65
C ARG A 131 -14.19 -2.70 -17.50
N PHE A 132 -14.70 -3.23 -18.60
CA PHE A 132 -15.19 -4.60 -18.66
C PHE A 132 -14.09 -5.60 -18.33
N LYS A 133 -14.48 -6.70 -17.71
CA LYS A 133 -13.61 -7.83 -17.38
C LYS A 133 -13.53 -8.78 -18.58
N GLY A 134 -12.32 -9.09 -19.00
CA GLY A 134 -12.06 -10.01 -20.11
C GLY A 134 -11.04 -11.08 -19.72
N GLN A 135 -10.65 -11.94 -20.67
CA GLN A 135 -9.64 -12.97 -20.42
C GLN A 135 -8.31 -12.39 -19.94
N ALA A 136 -7.89 -11.24 -20.49
CA ALA A 136 -6.66 -10.55 -20.08
C ALA A 136 -6.79 -9.85 -18.70
N ARG A 137 -8.01 -9.68 -18.21
CA ARG A 137 -8.33 -9.06 -16.91
C ARG A 137 -9.49 -9.83 -16.27
N PRO A 138 -9.28 -11.09 -15.89
CA PRO A 138 -10.33 -11.91 -15.32
C PRO A 138 -10.78 -11.38 -13.95
N LEU A 139 -11.89 -11.89 -13.49
CA LEU A 139 -12.28 -11.73 -12.10
C LEU A 139 -11.39 -12.64 -11.24
N HIS A 140 -10.72 -12.07 -10.24
CA HIS A 140 -9.78 -12.82 -9.39
C HIS A 140 -10.37 -13.22 -8.05
N SER A 141 -11.54 -12.70 -7.67
CA SER A 141 -12.13 -12.93 -6.35
C SER A 141 -13.63 -12.81 -6.35
N LEU A 142 -14.27 -13.61 -5.51
CA LEU A 142 -15.66 -13.48 -5.09
C LEU A 142 -15.71 -13.35 -3.56
N GLU A 143 -16.68 -12.61 -3.05
CA GLU A 143 -16.85 -12.37 -1.61
C GLU A 143 -18.30 -12.59 -1.16
N GLY A 144 -18.46 -13.11 0.05
CA GLY A 144 -19.74 -13.20 0.73
C GLY A 144 -20.16 -11.87 1.35
N LYS A 145 -21.41 -11.76 1.78
CA LYS A 145 -21.94 -10.60 2.49
C LYS A 145 -21.75 -10.71 4.00
N ASN A 146 -21.93 -11.91 4.52
CA ASN A 146 -21.68 -12.30 5.90
C ASN A 146 -21.07 -13.72 5.93
N ASN A 147 -20.87 -14.29 7.12
CA ASN A 147 -20.36 -15.66 7.29
C ASN A 147 -21.47 -16.70 7.50
N GLU A 148 -22.73 -16.33 7.34
CA GLU A 148 -23.89 -17.24 7.57
C GLU A 148 -24.30 -17.99 6.32
N ALA A 149 -24.11 -17.42 5.14
CA ALA A 149 -24.47 -18.01 3.87
C ALA A 149 -23.42 -17.73 2.77
N GLY A 150 -23.47 -18.55 1.70
CA GLY A 150 -22.55 -18.43 0.57
C GLY A 150 -21.13 -18.91 0.92
N ILE A 151 -20.18 -18.01 0.93
CA ILE A 151 -18.77 -18.27 1.28
C ILE A 151 -18.62 -18.17 2.79
N ARG A 152 -18.53 -19.28 3.50
CA ARG A 152 -18.48 -19.38 4.96
C ARG A 152 -17.13 -19.91 5.44
N TRP A 153 -16.57 -19.27 6.42
CA TRP A 153 -15.44 -19.81 7.18
C TRP A 153 -15.94 -20.67 8.33
N LYS A 154 -15.45 -21.88 8.42
CA LYS A 154 -15.69 -22.84 9.50
C LYS A 154 -14.43 -22.90 10.36
N ALA A 155 -14.43 -22.20 11.49
CA ALA A 155 -13.26 -22.05 12.34
C ALA A 155 -12.80 -23.39 12.92
N ASP A 156 -13.73 -24.21 13.40
CA ASP A 156 -13.44 -25.52 14.03
C ASP A 156 -12.84 -26.52 13.04
N ALA A 157 -13.29 -26.48 11.79
CA ALA A 157 -12.78 -27.33 10.72
C ALA A 157 -11.59 -26.73 9.95
N GLY A 158 -11.22 -25.47 10.20
CA GLY A 158 -10.16 -24.79 9.48
C GLY A 158 -10.36 -24.73 7.97
N CYS A 159 -11.59 -24.60 7.49
CA CYS A 159 -11.92 -24.66 6.08
C CYS A 159 -12.93 -23.60 5.65
N VAL A 160 -12.99 -23.35 4.34
CA VAL A 160 -14.04 -22.57 3.70
C VAL A 160 -15.07 -23.50 3.09
N GLU A 161 -16.32 -23.35 3.46
CA GLU A 161 -17.45 -23.96 2.77
C GLU A 161 -18.03 -22.96 1.76
N TRP A 162 -18.22 -23.42 0.52
CA TRP A 162 -18.85 -22.64 -0.52
C TRP A 162 -19.69 -23.51 -1.45
N ASN A 163 -21.02 -23.50 -1.26
CA ASN A 163 -21.97 -24.27 -2.06
C ASN A 163 -21.47 -25.69 -2.35
N LYS A 164 -21.51 -26.59 -1.41
CA LYS A 164 -21.05 -27.98 -1.50
C LYS A 164 -19.54 -28.22 -1.72
N GLN A 165 -18.74 -27.15 -1.85
CA GLN A 165 -17.28 -27.27 -1.88
C GLN A 165 -16.72 -27.01 -0.48
N VAL A 166 -15.89 -27.92 0.00
CA VAL A 166 -15.11 -27.78 1.22
C VAL A 166 -13.65 -27.55 0.82
N LEU A 167 -13.09 -26.43 1.22
CA LEU A 167 -11.75 -25.96 0.85
C LEU A 167 -10.92 -25.80 2.12
N PRO A 168 -10.09 -26.79 2.48
CA PRO A 168 -9.21 -26.68 3.65
C PRO A 168 -8.23 -25.52 3.52
N ALA A 169 -8.00 -24.80 4.61
CA ALA A 169 -6.98 -23.77 4.68
C ALA A 169 -5.69 -24.33 5.31
N LEU A 170 -4.55 -23.82 4.81
CA LEU A 170 -3.26 -24.10 5.42
C LEU A 170 -3.04 -23.10 6.56
N LEU A 171 -3.22 -23.56 7.77
CA LEU A 171 -2.95 -22.77 8.98
C LEU A 171 -1.44 -22.82 9.30
N PRO A 172 -0.78 -21.68 9.56
CA PRO A 172 0.59 -21.70 10.06
C PRO A 172 0.63 -22.33 11.46
N SER A 173 1.78 -22.85 11.86
CA SER A 173 1.94 -23.30 13.25
C SER A 173 1.82 -22.12 14.22
N LYS A 174 1.35 -22.37 15.44
CA LYS A 174 1.20 -21.33 16.47
C LYS A 174 2.53 -20.61 16.79
N HIS A 175 3.64 -21.37 16.76
CA HIS A 175 4.99 -20.84 17.00
C HIS A 175 5.48 -19.94 15.85
N GLN A 176 5.03 -20.20 14.62
CA GLN A 176 5.45 -19.40 13.44
C GLN A 176 4.62 -18.15 13.26
N ASP A 177 3.31 -18.18 13.58
CA ASP A 177 2.40 -17.05 13.41
C ASP A 177 1.31 -17.02 14.47
N ALA A 178 1.71 -16.63 15.70
CA ALA A 178 0.79 -16.44 16.83
C ALA A 178 -0.28 -15.37 16.52
N TRP A 179 0.06 -14.37 15.69
CA TRP A 179 -0.87 -13.31 15.30
C TRP A 179 -2.08 -13.85 14.52
N THR A 180 -1.82 -14.73 13.55
CA THR A 180 -2.90 -15.38 12.80
C THR A 180 -3.82 -16.17 13.72
N HIS A 181 -3.27 -16.94 14.65
CA HIS A 181 -4.07 -17.72 15.60
C HIS A 181 -4.85 -16.83 16.58
N ALA A 182 -4.26 -15.76 17.06
CA ALA A 182 -4.97 -14.79 17.91
C ALA A 182 -6.11 -14.13 17.13
N GLY A 183 -5.86 -13.73 15.89
CA GLY A 183 -6.86 -13.10 15.04
C GLY A 183 -8.00 -14.02 14.60
N LEU A 184 -7.75 -15.31 14.47
CA LEU A 184 -8.78 -16.30 14.13
C LEU A 184 -9.82 -16.52 15.27
N LYS A 185 -9.51 -16.10 16.50
CA LYS A 185 -10.48 -16.08 17.62
C LYS A 185 -11.56 -15.02 17.45
N SER A 186 -11.31 -13.98 16.64
CA SER A 186 -12.30 -12.93 16.37
C SER A 186 -13.41 -13.45 15.45
N ARG A 187 -14.61 -12.87 15.59
CA ARG A 187 -15.74 -13.21 14.70
C ARG A 187 -15.44 -12.87 13.26
N THR A 188 -15.68 -13.81 12.35
CA THR A 188 -15.57 -13.56 10.90
C THR A 188 -16.82 -12.85 10.40
N LYS A 189 -16.70 -11.62 9.96
CA LYS A 189 -17.80 -10.86 9.33
C LYS A 189 -18.21 -11.47 7.99
N TYR A 190 -17.23 -11.72 7.13
CA TYR A 190 -17.41 -12.37 5.83
C TYR A 190 -16.08 -12.86 5.29
N SER A 191 -16.16 -13.73 4.28
CA SER A 191 -15.01 -14.34 3.63
C SER A 191 -14.95 -13.95 2.15
N ARG A 192 -13.73 -13.88 1.62
CA ARG A 192 -13.45 -13.67 0.20
C ARG A 192 -12.51 -14.76 -0.29
N VAL A 193 -12.92 -15.51 -1.31
CA VAL A 193 -12.05 -16.46 -2.00
C VAL A 193 -11.42 -15.79 -3.21
N LEU A 194 -10.11 -15.96 -3.36
CA LEU A 194 -9.34 -15.36 -4.45
C LEU A 194 -8.21 -16.27 -4.91
N TRP A 195 -7.73 -16.03 -6.13
CA TRP A 195 -6.55 -16.71 -6.61
C TRP A 195 -5.47 -15.72 -7.08
N ARG A 196 -4.23 -16.20 -7.05
CA ARG A 196 -3.06 -15.51 -7.60
C ARG A 196 -2.22 -16.46 -8.44
N ASN A 197 -1.57 -15.90 -9.45
CA ASN A 197 -0.56 -16.64 -10.18
C ASN A 197 0.79 -16.47 -9.45
N VAL A 198 1.35 -17.58 -9.01
CA VAL A 198 2.67 -17.62 -8.37
C VAL A 198 3.53 -18.60 -9.17
N ARG A 199 4.61 -18.13 -9.78
CA ARG A 199 5.53 -18.91 -10.62
C ARG A 199 4.83 -19.66 -11.78
N GLY A 200 3.79 -19.04 -12.36
CA GLY A 200 3.01 -19.67 -13.43
C GLY A 200 1.87 -20.58 -12.99
N GLN A 201 1.81 -20.94 -11.72
CA GLN A 201 0.76 -21.78 -11.15
C GLN A 201 -0.30 -20.94 -10.42
N ARG A 202 -1.53 -21.42 -10.42
CA ARG A 202 -2.63 -20.79 -9.69
C ARG A 202 -2.61 -21.28 -8.26
N HIS A 203 -2.65 -20.35 -7.32
CA HIS A 203 -2.77 -20.59 -5.89
C HIS A 203 -4.02 -19.88 -5.36
N TRP A 204 -4.81 -20.60 -4.59
CA TRP A 204 -6.03 -20.10 -3.99
C TRP A 204 -5.79 -19.65 -2.56
N TYR A 205 -6.53 -18.63 -2.16
CA TYR A 205 -6.47 -18.04 -0.84
C TYR A 205 -7.87 -17.69 -0.36
N VAL A 206 -8.04 -17.68 0.95
CA VAL A 206 -9.17 -17.03 1.60
C VAL A 206 -8.69 -15.78 2.34
N GLN A 207 -9.44 -14.71 2.22
CA GLN A 207 -9.34 -13.53 3.07
C GLN A 207 -10.55 -13.52 4.01
N LEU A 208 -10.28 -13.69 5.30
CA LEU A 208 -11.25 -13.59 6.38
C LEU A 208 -11.26 -12.15 6.86
N VAL A 209 -12.39 -11.50 6.79
CA VAL A 209 -12.57 -10.16 7.36
C VAL A 209 -13.11 -10.35 8.77
N GLN A 210 -12.22 -10.16 9.74
CA GLN A 210 -12.47 -10.33 11.16
C GLN A 210 -13.01 -9.05 11.79
N GLU A 211 -13.86 -9.18 12.77
CA GLU A 211 -14.44 -8.08 13.55
C GLU A 211 -13.51 -7.66 14.69
N GLY A 212 -13.47 -6.36 14.96
CA GLY A 212 -12.64 -5.80 16.01
C GLY A 212 -11.29 -5.30 15.53
N GLU A 213 -10.43 -4.95 16.46
CA GLU A 213 -9.07 -4.53 16.20
C GLU A 213 -8.14 -5.71 15.96
N ALA A 214 -7.16 -5.51 15.10
CA ALA A 214 -6.18 -6.56 14.83
C ALA A 214 -5.36 -6.83 16.10
N PRO A 215 -5.06 -8.10 16.43
CA PRO A 215 -4.11 -8.40 17.48
C PRO A 215 -2.79 -7.68 17.26
N ALA A 216 -2.15 -7.21 18.31
CA ALA A 216 -0.82 -6.62 18.19
C ALA A 216 0.15 -7.65 17.60
N LYS A 217 0.79 -7.30 16.49
CA LYS A 217 1.78 -8.20 15.86
C LYS A 217 3.05 -8.35 16.68
N TYR A 218 3.30 -7.35 17.48
CA TYR A 218 4.44 -7.28 18.38
C TYR A 218 3.95 -6.62 19.66
N ASP A 219 4.44 -7.05 20.79
CA ASP A 219 4.36 -6.32 22.06
C ASP A 219 5.16 -5.01 22.01
N PHE A 220 5.12 -4.37 20.85
CA PHE A 220 5.93 -3.24 20.52
C PHE A 220 5.03 -2.01 20.52
N LEU A 221 5.00 -1.36 21.66
CA LEU A 221 4.50 0.00 21.73
C LEU A 221 5.57 0.93 21.16
N ALA A 222 5.16 1.85 20.31
CA ALA A 222 6.03 2.93 19.90
C ALA A 222 6.31 3.78 21.14
N GLN A 223 7.52 3.68 21.65
CA GLN A 223 7.95 4.41 22.84
C GLN A 223 8.98 5.44 22.46
N GLY A 224 9.09 6.47 23.25
CA GLY A 224 10.05 7.53 23.08
C GLY A 224 9.44 8.78 22.48
N GLU A 225 10.31 9.67 22.06
CA GLU A 225 9.95 11.00 21.63
C GLU A 225 9.64 11.08 20.13
N ARG A 226 9.91 12.24 19.57
CA ARG A 226 9.69 12.55 18.16
C ARG A 226 10.79 11.99 17.28
N VAL A 227 10.42 11.54 16.10
CA VAL A 227 11.32 11.10 15.03
C VAL A 227 11.08 11.97 13.80
N GLY A 228 12.12 12.56 13.26
CA GLY A 228 12.07 13.29 12.01
C GLY A 228 12.50 12.42 10.83
N LEU A 229 11.76 12.51 9.74
CA LEU A 229 12.04 11.83 8.49
C LEU A 229 12.09 12.80 7.32
N ASP A 230 13.12 12.68 6.48
CA ASP A 230 13.12 13.22 5.12
C ASP A 230 13.18 12.07 4.12
N ILE A 231 12.14 11.96 3.28
CA ILE A 231 11.93 10.85 2.37
C ILE A 231 12.31 11.26 0.95
N GLY A 232 13.49 10.85 0.54
CA GLY A 232 13.95 11.00 -0.83
C GLY A 232 13.47 9.87 -1.76
N PRO A 233 13.76 9.98 -3.06
CA PRO A 233 13.40 8.95 -4.04
C PRO A 233 14.23 7.67 -3.92
N SER A 234 15.41 7.71 -3.29
CA SER A 234 16.35 6.58 -3.17
C SER A 234 16.94 6.37 -1.79
N SER A 235 16.87 7.39 -0.95
CA SER A 235 17.34 7.38 0.44
C SER A 235 16.27 7.95 1.36
N ILE A 236 16.38 7.64 2.63
CA ILE A 236 15.58 8.23 3.70
C ILE A 236 16.52 8.68 4.81
N ALA A 237 16.38 9.92 5.23
CA ALA A 237 17.06 10.43 6.40
C ALA A 237 16.17 10.27 7.63
N ILE A 238 16.77 9.87 8.74
CA ILE A 238 16.08 9.57 10.01
C ILE A 238 16.86 10.24 11.14
N THR A 239 16.16 11.00 11.97
CA THR A 239 16.70 11.54 13.21
C THR A 239 15.77 11.23 14.38
N GLY A 240 16.35 10.80 15.47
CA GLY A 240 15.69 10.51 16.74
C GLY A 240 16.62 10.93 17.88
N GLU A 241 16.21 10.67 19.11
CA GLU A 241 17.04 10.94 20.28
C GLU A 241 18.35 10.12 20.23
N GLY A 242 19.48 10.80 20.17
CA GLY A 242 20.81 10.16 20.09
C GLY A 242 21.04 9.31 18.84
N VAL A 243 20.19 9.43 17.82
CA VAL A 243 20.27 8.66 16.58
C VAL A 243 20.12 9.55 15.36
N ALA A 244 20.99 9.35 14.39
CA ALA A 244 20.88 9.92 13.05
C ALA A 244 21.37 8.94 12.00
N GLY A 245 20.72 8.92 10.83
CA GLY A 245 21.14 8.04 9.76
C GLY A 245 20.53 8.41 8.41
N LEU A 246 21.34 8.26 7.37
CA LEU A 246 20.89 8.31 5.98
C LEU A 246 20.96 6.89 5.41
N VAL A 247 19.80 6.28 5.14
CA VAL A 247 19.73 4.89 4.71
C VAL A 247 19.22 4.75 3.29
N LYS A 248 19.66 3.70 2.61
CA LYS A 248 19.13 3.35 1.29
C LYS A 248 17.69 2.89 1.44
N PHE A 249 16.79 3.53 0.72
CA PHE A 249 15.37 3.21 0.78
C PHE A 249 15.06 1.94 -0.03
N ALA A 250 14.42 0.95 0.57
CA ALA A 250 14.15 -0.37 0.02
C ALA A 250 15.41 -1.02 -0.63
N PRO A 251 16.43 -1.40 0.17
CA PRO A 251 17.73 -1.86 -0.32
C PRO A 251 17.69 -3.19 -1.07
N SER A 252 16.73 -4.08 -0.73
CA SER A 252 16.60 -5.40 -1.39
C SER A 252 15.91 -5.33 -2.75
N VAL A 253 15.41 -4.14 -3.16
CA VAL A 253 14.71 -3.96 -4.43
C VAL A 253 15.69 -3.49 -5.48
N ASP A 254 16.50 -4.42 -5.97
CA ASP A 254 17.34 -4.17 -7.13
C ASP A 254 16.63 -4.67 -8.41
N GLN A 255 16.29 -3.74 -9.30
CA GLN A 255 15.55 -4.10 -10.51
C GLN A 255 16.49 -4.60 -11.58
N PRO A 256 16.31 -5.82 -12.08
CA PRO A 256 17.09 -6.37 -13.18
C PRO A 256 16.65 -5.76 -14.50
N TRP A 257 16.93 -4.47 -14.70
CA TRP A 257 16.46 -3.69 -15.84
C TRP A 257 16.82 -4.28 -17.19
N ALA A 258 18.04 -4.82 -17.32
CA ALA A 258 18.48 -5.47 -18.57
C ALA A 258 17.58 -6.67 -18.90
N LYS A 259 17.29 -7.52 -17.90
CA LYS A 259 16.41 -8.68 -18.05
C LYS A 259 14.97 -8.28 -18.36
N ILE A 260 14.44 -7.27 -17.66
CA ILE A 260 13.09 -6.75 -17.90
C ILE A 260 12.97 -6.21 -19.33
N ARG A 261 13.91 -5.37 -19.76
CA ARG A 261 13.92 -4.83 -21.13
C ARG A 261 14.09 -5.93 -22.18
N GLY A 262 14.93 -6.92 -21.93
CA GLY A 262 15.10 -8.07 -22.81
C GLY A 262 13.79 -8.84 -23.02
N LEU A 263 13.06 -9.11 -21.94
CA LEU A 263 11.74 -9.75 -21.98
C LEU A 263 10.72 -8.89 -22.73
N GLN A 264 10.67 -7.59 -22.45
CA GLN A 264 9.76 -6.66 -23.13
C GLN A 264 10.02 -6.57 -24.64
N ARG A 265 11.30 -6.44 -25.05
CA ARG A 265 11.67 -6.46 -26.47
C ARG A 265 11.31 -7.78 -27.15
N ALA A 266 11.55 -8.90 -26.48
CA ALA A 266 11.19 -10.21 -27.00
C ALA A 266 9.67 -10.43 -27.09
N GLN A 267 8.89 -9.83 -26.16
CA GLN A 267 7.42 -9.79 -26.25
C GLN A 267 6.95 -8.95 -27.43
N ASP A 268 7.56 -7.78 -27.66
CA ASP A 268 7.18 -6.92 -28.77
C ASP A 268 7.46 -7.59 -30.11
N ARG A 269 8.64 -8.20 -30.29
CA ARG A 269 8.95 -9.00 -31.51
C ARG A 269 7.93 -10.12 -31.73
N SER A 270 7.61 -10.88 -30.67
CA SER A 270 6.63 -11.97 -30.77
C SER A 270 5.22 -11.45 -31.11
N ARG A 271 4.84 -10.29 -30.55
CA ARG A 271 3.55 -9.66 -30.81
C ARG A 271 3.43 -9.19 -32.26
N ARG A 272 4.50 -8.61 -32.83
CA ARG A 272 4.55 -8.19 -34.24
C ARG A 272 4.47 -9.39 -35.19
N ALA A 273 5.30 -10.40 -34.96
CA ALA A 273 5.29 -11.61 -35.78
C ALA A 273 3.97 -12.38 -35.77
N THR A 274 3.22 -12.33 -34.63
CA THR A 274 1.94 -13.04 -34.50
C THR A 274 0.76 -12.23 -35.03
N ASN A 275 0.89 -10.92 -35.21
CA ASN A 275 -0.18 -10.01 -35.62
C ASN A 275 0.32 -8.96 -36.62
N PRO A 276 0.85 -9.36 -37.82
CA PRO A 276 1.43 -8.41 -38.79
C PRO A 276 0.39 -7.34 -39.19
N ASP A 277 -0.85 -7.73 -39.45
CA ASP A 277 -1.93 -6.86 -39.90
C ASP A 277 -2.35 -5.75 -38.88
N ASN A 278 -1.84 -5.82 -37.67
CA ASN A 278 -2.12 -4.82 -36.64
C ASN A 278 -1.07 -3.69 -36.62
N PHE A 279 -0.10 -3.69 -37.54
CA PHE A 279 0.97 -2.71 -37.59
C PHE A 279 1.04 -2.02 -38.95
N ASP A 280 1.45 -0.74 -38.97
CA ASP A 280 1.74 0.00 -40.20
C ASP A 280 3.15 -0.36 -40.73
N GLU A 281 3.49 0.11 -41.93
CA GLU A 281 4.79 -0.08 -42.59
C GLU A 281 5.98 0.40 -41.72
N LYS A 282 5.75 1.40 -40.87
CA LYS A 282 6.72 1.92 -39.88
C LYS A 282 6.76 1.09 -38.59
N GLY A 283 6.03 -0.04 -38.53
CA GLY A 283 5.97 -0.93 -37.38
C GLY A 283 5.23 -0.33 -36.18
N ARG A 284 4.37 0.68 -36.34
CA ARG A 284 3.54 1.24 -35.29
C ARG A 284 2.19 0.55 -35.27
N ALA A 285 1.65 0.30 -34.05
CA ALA A 285 0.34 -0.32 -33.93
C ALA A 285 -0.75 0.61 -34.53
N LEU A 286 -1.55 0.07 -35.42
CA LEU A 286 -2.68 0.75 -36.03
C LEU A 286 -3.69 1.18 -34.96
N LYS A 287 -4.30 2.36 -35.13
CA LYS A 287 -5.33 2.88 -34.23
C LYS A 287 -6.64 2.09 -34.36
N GLY A 288 -7.45 2.10 -33.31
CA GLY A 288 -8.76 1.46 -33.28
C GLY A 288 -8.78 0.13 -32.54
N ARG A 289 -9.97 -0.53 -32.56
CA ARG A 289 -10.18 -1.82 -31.91
C ARG A 289 -9.57 -2.94 -32.75
N ARG A 290 -8.60 -3.66 -32.19
CA ARG A 290 -7.90 -4.76 -32.86
C ARG A 290 -7.94 -6.03 -32.02
N THR A 291 -7.97 -7.17 -32.69
CA THR A 291 -7.82 -8.47 -32.05
C THR A 291 -6.34 -8.81 -31.99
N TRP A 292 -5.84 -9.13 -30.78
CA TRP A 292 -4.45 -9.46 -30.54
C TRP A 292 -4.30 -10.95 -30.20
N LYS A 293 -3.70 -11.71 -31.07
CA LYS A 293 -3.30 -13.10 -30.81
C LYS A 293 -2.01 -13.11 -30.00
N LYS A 294 -1.90 -14.04 -29.03
CA LYS A 294 -0.72 -14.21 -28.19
C LYS A 294 -0.16 -15.60 -28.39
N SER A 295 1.06 -15.70 -28.90
CA SER A 295 1.77 -16.96 -29.00
C SER A 295 2.11 -17.52 -27.61
N GLU A 296 2.37 -18.83 -27.51
CA GLU A 296 2.77 -19.46 -26.23
C GLU A 296 4.09 -18.88 -25.71
N ARG A 297 5.04 -18.56 -26.59
CA ARG A 297 6.28 -17.85 -26.24
C ARG A 297 6.02 -16.46 -25.66
N TYR A 298 5.02 -15.72 -26.17
CA TYR A 298 4.60 -14.44 -25.60
C TYR A 298 4.05 -14.63 -24.19
N LYS A 299 3.16 -15.61 -24.01
CA LYS A 299 2.54 -15.91 -22.70
C LYS A 299 3.60 -16.31 -21.66
N ALA A 300 4.55 -17.19 -22.04
CA ALA A 300 5.64 -17.58 -21.15
C ALA A 300 6.50 -16.40 -20.70
N ARG A 301 6.86 -15.48 -21.61
CA ARG A 301 7.60 -14.26 -21.28
C ARG A 301 6.80 -13.32 -20.40
N GLN A 302 5.48 -13.21 -20.65
CA GLN A 302 4.58 -12.43 -19.81
C GLN A 302 4.53 -12.98 -18.39
N ALA A 303 4.47 -14.29 -18.20
CA ALA A 303 4.50 -14.95 -16.91
C ALA A 303 5.83 -14.70 -16.18
N ARG A 304 6.97 -14.78 -16.86
CA ARG A 304 8.29 -14.45 -16.30
C ARG A 304 8.39 -13.00 -15.84
N LEU A 305 7.88 -12.06 -16.63
CA LEU A 305 7.88 -10.65 -16.27
C LEU A 305 6.99 -10.40 -15.06
N ALA A 306 5.80 -11.00 -15.03
CA ALA A 306 4.89 -10.90 -13.89
C ALA A 306 5.50 -11.48 -12.59
N ASP A 307 6.26 -12.58 -12.69
CA ASP A 307 6.94 -13.16 -11.51
C ASP A 307 8.08 -12.27 -11.00
N ILE A 308 8.85 -11.63 -11.89
CA ILE A 308 9.85 -10.63 -11.50
C ILE A 308 9.18 -9.48 -10.73
N GLU A 309 8.13 -8.88 -11.29
CA GLU A 309 7.39 -7.78 -10.66
C GLU A 309 6.79 -8.19 -9.30
N ARG A 310 6.27 -9.41 -9.19
CA ARG A 310 5.76 -9.97 -7.93
C ARG A 310 6.85 -10.07 -6.86
N ARG A 311 8.04 -10.60 -7.23
CA ARG A 311 9.17 -10.72 -6.28
C ARG A 311 9.66 -9.35 -5.82
N LEU A 312 9.78 -8.39 -6.73
CA LEU A 312 10.16 -7.03 -6.41
C LEU A 312 9.14 -6.35 -5.47
N ALA A 313 7.85 -6.57 -5.70
CA ALA A 313 6.80 -6.06 -4.82
C ALA A 313 6.87 -6.70 -3.41
N ALA A 314 7.15 -8.01 -3.32
CA ALA A 314 7.32 -8.70 -2.04
C ALA A 314 8.56 -8.21 -1.27
N ALA A 315 9.70 -8.07 -1.95
CA ALA A 315 10.93 -7.52 -1.36
C ALA A 315 10.69 -6.10 -0.84
N ARG A 316 10.09 -5.22 -1.65
CA ARG A 316 9.75 -3.86 -1.23
C ARG A 316 8.85 -3.84 0.00
N LYS A 317 7.81 -4.69 0.06
CA LYS A 317 6.92 -4.76 1.21
C LYS A 317 7.65 -5.19 2.48
N ARG A 318 8.61 -6.12 2.37
CA ARG A 318 9.46 -6.54 3.48
C ARG A 318 10.35 -5.39 3.95
N ASP A 319 11.11 -4.77 3.06
CA ASP A 319 12.00 -3.65 3.38
C ASP A 319 11.24 -2.48 4.02
N HIS A 320 10.05 -2.14 3.51
CA HIS A 320 9.18 -1.13 4.12
C HIS A 320 8.73 -1.54 5.52
N GLY A 321 8.44 -2.83 5.73
CA GLY A 321 8.03 -3.35 7.03
C GLY A 321 9.14 -3.26 8.08
N GLU A 322 10.36 -3.62 7.68
CA GLU A 322 11.56 -3.55 8.51
C GLU A 322 11.90 -2.10 8.86
N LEU A 323 11.93 -1.22 7.85
CA LEU A 323 12.20 0.20 8.06
C LEU A 323 11.16 0.87 8.96
N ALA A 324 9.88 0.57 8.77
CA ALA A 324 8.82 1.09 9.64
C ALA A 324 8.97 0.61 11.10
N ASN A 325 9.42 -0.63 11.32
CA ASN A 325 9.72 -1.12 12.67
C ASN A 325 10.90 -0.36 13.30
N VAL A 326 11.95 -0.08 12.50
CA VAL A 326 13.08 0.74 12.97
C VAL A 326 12.61 2.12 13.42
N VAL A 327 11.85 2.80 12.57
CA VAL A 327 11.33 4.16 12.85
C VAL A 327 10.47 4.17 14.11
N LEU A 328 9.55 3.22 14.26
CA LEU A 328 8.68 3.11 15.43
C LEU A 328 9.43 2.72 16.70
N GLY A 329 10.59 2.08 16.58
CA GLY A 329 11.48 1.80 17.70
C GLY A 329 12.25 3.01 18.19
N LEU A 330 12.25 4.11 17.44
CA LEU A 330 12.92 5.36 17.80
C LEU A 330 11.98 6.39 18.43
N GLY A 331 10.66 6.29 18.18
CA GLY A 331 9.70 7.22 18.75
C GLY A 331 8.26 6.95 18.33
N ASN A 332 7.33 7.58 19.04
CA ASN A 332 5.89 7.43 18.83
C ASN A 332 5.26 8.54 18.00
N VAL A 333 5.90 9.71 17.88
CA VAL A 333 5.48 10.83 17.03
C VAL A 333 6.44 10.97 15.86
N ILE A 334 6.04 10.53 14.68
CA ILE A 334 6.86 10.56 13.48
C ILE A 334 6.46 11.77 12.63
N GLN A 335 7.40 12.68 12.39
CA GLN A 335 7.20 13.89 11.63
C GLN A 335 7.91 13.81 10.29
N THR A 336 7.21 14.10 9.20
CA THR A 336 7.76 14.06 7.84
C THR A 336 7.09 15.11 6.96
N GLU A 337 7.76 15.51 5.89
CA GLU A 337 7.16 16.42 4.91
C GLU A 337 5.99 15.80 4.16
N SER A 338 4.96 16.61 3.89
CA SER A 338 3.86 16.24 2.99
C SER A 338 4.31 16.30 1.55
N LEU A 339 4.63 15.15 0.96
CA LEU A 339 5.26 15.05 -0.35
C LEU A 339 4.25 14.80 -1.48
N SER A 340 4.45 15.49 -2.61
CA SER A 340 3.73 15.19 -3.85
C SER A 340 4.34 13.99 -4.56
N TYR A 341 3.82 12.78 -4.32
CA TYR A 341 4.27 11.57 -4.99
C TYR A 341 4.08 11.59 -6.51
N ARG A 342 3.15 12.41 -7.01
CA ARG A 342 3.00 12.66 -8.46
C ARG A 342 4.23 13.39 -9.03
N SER A 343 4.75 14.39 -8.31
CA SER A 343 6.00 15.07 -8.65
C SER A 343 7.20 14.10 -8.60
N PHE A 344 7.27 13.23 -7.59
CA PHE A 344 8.29 12.20 -7.51
C PHE A 344 8.25 11.24 -8.70
N GLN A 345 7.06 10.82 -9.14
CA GLN A 345 6.91 9.97 -10.31
C GLN A 345 7.38 10.66 -11.60
N ARG A 346 7.10 11.97 -11.74
CA ARG A 346 7.50 12.75 -12.92
C ARG A 346 9.02 12.97 -12.97
N ASN A 347 9.63 13.34 -11.85
CA ASN A 347 11.05 13.71 -11.80
C ASN A 347 11.98 12.49 -11.57
N PHE A 348 11.54 11.48 -10.82
CA PHE A 348 12.32 10.32 -10.40
C PHE A 348 11.60 9.00 -10.68
N GLY A 349 10.90 8.88 -11.82
CA GLY A 349 9.96 7.81 -12.12
C GLY A 349 10.50 6.39 -11.91
N ARG A 350 11.76 6.11 -12.26
CA ARG A 350 12.37 4.79 -12.02
C ARG A 350 12.52 4.48 -10.54
N SER A 351 13.11 5.41 -9.79
CA SER A 351 13.34 5.23 -8.35
C SER A 351 12.02 5.14 -7.58
N SER A 352 11.10 6.07 -7.85
CA SER A 352 9.78 6.10 -7.22
C SER A 352 8.95 4.83 -7.51
N LYS A 353 8.96 4.34 -8.76
CA LYS A 353 8.31 3.07 -9.12
C LYS A 353 8.94 1.89 -8.38
N THR A 354 10.27 1.86 -8.31
CA THR A 354 11.03 0.76 -7.70
C THR A 354 10.82 0.73 -6.19
N ARG A 355 10.96 1.86 -5.52
CA ARG A 355 11.00 1.95 -4.06
C ARG A 355 9.66 2.27 -3.41
N GLY A 356 8.75 2.97 -4.09
CA GLY A 356 7.37 3.21 -3.66
C GLY A 356 7.24 4.06 -2.38
N PRO A 357 7.79 5.30 -2.32
CA PRO A 357 7.78 6.12 -1.11
C PRO A 357 6.36 6.38 -0.58
N GLY A 358 5.38 6.64 -1.44
CA GLY A 358 3.98 6.80 -1.02
C GLY A 358 3.37 5.55 -0.39
N MET A 359 3.78 4.35 -0.83
CA MET A 359 3.36 3.09 -0.20
C MET A 359 3.99 2.92 1.19
N PHE A 360 5.22 3.39 1.36
CA PHE A 360 5.90 3.34 2.66
C PHE A 360 5.17 4.21 3.69
N ILE A 361 4.85 5.45 3.37
CA ILE A 361 4.12 6.35 4.29
C ILE A 361 2.77 5.77 4.70
N GLN A 362 2.00 5.23 3.76
CA GLN A 362 0.73 4.58 4.09
C GLN A 362 0.92 3.34 4.99
N HIS A 363 2.01 2.62 4.79
CA HIS A 363 2.34 1.47 5.62
C HIS A 363 2.81 1.90 7.02
N LEU A 364 3.64 2.95 7.09
CA LEU A 364 4.12 3.53 8.34
C LEU A 364 2.96 4.08 9.17
N LYS A 365 2.03 4.85 8.58
CA LYS A 365 0.82 5.35 9.26
C LYS A 365 0.03 4.23 9.94
N ARG A 366 -0.30 3.18 9.19
CA ARG A 366 -1.04 2.04 9.75
C ARG A 366 -0.30 1.31 10.87
N LYS A 367 1.03 1.18 10.74
CA LYS A 367 1.84 0.56 11.79
C LYS A 367 1.98 1.45 13.02
N ALA A 368 2.17 2.75 12.84
CA ALA A 368 2.21 3.72 13.91
C ALA A 368 0.90 3.69 14.71
N GLU A 369 -0.22 3.79 14.03
CA GLU A 369 -1.56 3.71 14.64
C GLU A 369 -1.74 2.41 15.45
N SER A 370 -1.36 1.25 14.90
CA SER A 370 -1.40 -0.04 15.61
C SER A 370 -0.44 -0.13 16.80
N ALA A 371 0.62 0.67 16.85
CA ALA A 371 1.63 0.68 17.90
C ALA A 371 1.43 1.82 18.91
N GLY A 372 0.30 2.55 18.85
CA GLY A 372 0.02 3.70 19.72
C GLY A 372 0.81 4.96 19.35
N GLY A 373 1.40 5.02 18.15
CA GLY A 373 2.10 6.18 17.63
C GLY A 373 1.32 6.91 16.54
N THR A 374 1.84 8.06 16.12
CA THR A 374 1.24 8.91 15.08
C THR A 374 2.26 9.29 14.01
N VAL A 375 1.77 9.56 12.79
CA VAL A 375 2.58 10.14 11.71
C VAL A 375 1.98 11.47 11.31
N VAL A 376 2.73 12.55 11.52
CA VAL A 376 2.37 13.93 11.21
C VAL A 376 3.01 14.34 9.90
N GLU A 377 2.19 14.71 8.92
CA GLU A 377 2.67 15.25 7.65
C GLU A 377 2.73 16.79 7.74
N LEU A 378 3.91 17.31 7.61
CA LEU A 378 4.24 18.73 7.76
C LEU A 378 4.12 19.48 6.43
N ASN A 379 3.71 20.74 6.47
CA ASN A 379 3.55 21.56 5.28
C ASN A 379 4.91 22.03 4.74
N THR A 380 5.32 21.46 3.59
CA THR A 380 6.59 21.79 2.92
C THR A 380 6.71 23.24 2.47
N ARG A 381 5.59 23.90 2.16
CA ARG A 381 5.62 25.28 1.62
C ARG A 381 5.88 26.32 2.70
N THR A 382 5.38 26.11 3.90
CA THR A 382 5.58 27.00 5.04
C THR A 382 6.92 26.74 5.72
N LEU A 383 7.28 25.48 5.92
CA LEU A 383 8.46 25.11 6.70
C LEU A 383 9.77 25.14 5.90
N ARG A 384 9.73 24.90 4.58
CA ARG A 384 10.91 24.98 3.69
C ARG A 384 12.17 24.33 4.26
N MET A 385 12.06 23.13 4.86
CA MET A 385 13.12 22.48 5.63
C MET A 385 14.45 22.34 4.89
N SER A 386 14.44 22.11 3.58
CA SER A 386 15.66 22.05 2.77
C SER A 386 16.35 23.40 2.55
N GLN A 387 15.72 24.51 2.97
CA GLN A 387 16.20 25.90 2.80
C GLN A 387 16.46 26.59 4.12
N TYR A 388 15.74 26.22 5.19
CA TYR A 388 15.81 26.87 6.49
C TYR A 388 17.13 26.57 7.21
N ASP A 389 17.66 27.59 7.87
CA ASP A 389 18.84 27.51 8.71
C ASP A 389 18.47 27.95 10.13
N HIS A 390 18.61 27.02 11.10
CA HIS A 390 18.22 27.30 12.49
C HIS A 390 19.18 28.26 13.24
N VAL A 391 20.41 28.44 12.73
CA VAL A 391 21.41 29.36 13.32
C VAL A 391 21.03 30.81 13.01
N THR A 392 20.72 31.07 11.73
CA THR A 392 20.41 32.44 11.25
C THR A 392 18.90 32.72 11.24
N GLY A 393 18.05 31.71 11.31
CA GLY A 393 16.60 31.85 11.14
C GLY A 393 16.15 32.11 9.70
N GLN A 394 17.04 32.07 8.72
CA GLN A 394 16.79 32.45 7.33
C GLN A 394 16.51 31.22 6.44
N CYS A 395 15.77 31.47 5.35
CA CYS A 395 15.52 30.48 4.29
C CYS A 395 16.31 30.87 3.03
N VAL A 396 17.30 30.06 2.68
CA VAL A 396 18.13 30.28 1.48
C VAL A 396 17.87 29.11 0.49
N LYS A 397 17.46 29.50 -0.72
CA LYS A 397 17.21 28.49 -1.78
C LYS A 397 18.54 27.92 -2.26
N LYS A 398 18.60 26.58 -2.28
CA LYS A 398 19.77 25.81 -2.68
C LYS A 398 19.47 24.94 -3.90
N PRO A 399 20.43 24.75 -4.82
CA PRO A 399 20.26 23.86 -5.97
C PRO A 399 20.12 22.40 -5.51
N LEU A 400 19.39 21.58 -6.28
CA LEU A 400 19.08 20.17 -5.92
C LEU A 400 20.33 19.27 -5.85
N ASN A 401 21.38 19.61 -6.57
CA ASN A 401 22.66 18.88 -6.53
C ASN A 401 23.52 19.20 -5.32
N GLN A 402 23.25 20.32 -4.62
CA GLN A 402 23.93 20.65 -3.38
C GLN A 402 23.44 19.74 -2.25
N ARG A 403 24.27 18.80 -1.83
CA ARG A 403 23.96 17.79 -0.81
C ARG A 403 24.37 18.19 0.60
N TRP A 404 25.13 19.23 0.73
CA TRP A 404 25.61 19.76 2.01
C TRP A 404 25.06 21.16 2.25
N HIS A 405 24.71 21.43 3.49
CA HIS A 405 24.21 22.70 3.98
C HIS A 405 25.25 23.30 4.94
N ARG A 406 25.73 24.51 4.66
CA ARG A 406 26.57 25.28 5.57
C ARG A 406 25.67 25.95 6.60
N LEU A 407 25.98 25.80 7.88
CA LEU A 407 25.18 26.35 8.97
C LEU A 407 25.64 27.77 9.31
N GLY A 408 24.88 28.76 8.93
CA GLY A 408 25.16 30.19 9.21
C GLY A 408 26.60 30.55 8.94
N ASP A 409 27.20 31.30 9.86
CA ASP A 409 28.61 31.70 9.83
C ASP A 409 29.54 30.67 10.49
N THR A 410 29.01 29.54 10.91
CA THR A 410 29.81 28.45 11.45
C THR A 410 30.64 27.79 10.35
N ARG A 411 31.74 27.11 10.74
CA ARG A 411 32.53 26.28 9.81
C ARG A 411 31.96 24.86 9.66
N ALA A 412 30.69 24.65 10.07
CA ALA A 412 30.05 23.32 10.02
C ALA A 412 29.24 23.16 8.76
N TRP A 413 29.45 22.01 8.11
CA TRP A 413 28.64 21.52 7.01
C TRP A 413 27.84 20.31 7.47
N VAL A 414 26.52 20.29 7.21
CA VAL A 414 25.64 19.18 7.52
C VAL A 414 25.01 18.61 6.24
N GLN A 415 24.86 17.30 6.18
CA GLN A 415 24.20 16.66 5.04
C GLN A 415 22.72 17.10 4.99
N ARG A 416 22.29 17.62 3.83
CA ARG A 416 21.04 18.35 3.66
C ARG A 416 19.80 17.55 4.05
N ASP A 417 19.70 16.29 3.61
CA ASP A 417 18.51 15.48 3.82
C ASP A 417 18.40 15.07 5.32
N ILE A 418 19.54 14.82 6.00
CA ILE A 418 19.54 14.55 7.44
C ILE A 418 19.22 15.81 8.25
N TYR A 419 19.68 16.98 7.77
CA TYR A 419 19.32 18.25 8.40
C TYR A 419 17.83 18.55 8.26
N SER A 420 17.24 18.28 7.09
CA SER A 420 15.78 18.38 6.91
C SER A 420 15.01 17.46 7.86
N ALA A 421 15.50 16.23 8.07
CA ALA A 421 14.91 15.30 9.06
C ALA A 421 15.06 15.83 10.49
N PHE A 422 16.20 16.43 10.86
CA PHE A 422 16.40 17.08 12.14
C PHE A 422 15.42 18.26 12.35
N LEU A 423 15.26 19.11 11.36
CA LEU A 423 14.28 20.20 11.41
C LEU A 423 12.85 19.66 11.56
N ALA A 424 12.50 18.61 10.79
CA ALA A 424 11.20 17.97 10.86
C ALA A 424 10.89 17.46 12.28
N ARG A 425 11.86 16.83 12.96
CA ARG A 425 11.71 16.35 14.34
C ARG A 425 11.34 17.47 15.32
N ASN A 426 11.80 18.69 15.07
CA ASN A 426 11.70 19.83 15.97
C ASN A 426 10.58 20.82 15.61
N VAL A 427 9.71 20.48 14.65
CA VAL A 427 8.54 21.31 14.33
C VAL A 427 7.51 21.19 15.46
N GLU A 428 6.99 22.32 15.92
CA GLU A 428 5.92 22.44 16.89
C GLU A 428 4.81 23.34 16.36
N ALA A 429 3.56 22.93 16.52
CA ALA A 429 2.38 23.67 16.05
C ALA A 429 2.48 24.12 14.56
N GLY A 430 3.22 23.37 13.72
CA GLY A 430 3.40 23.66 12.31
C GLY A 430 4.42 24.76 11.99
N VAL A 431 5.26 25.18 12.95
CA VAL A 431 6.31 26.17 12.76
C VAL A 431 7.66 25.68 13.32
N HIS A 432 8.75 26.27 12.84
CA HIS A 432 10.07 26.07 13.44
C HIS A 432 10.13 26.74 14.81
N ASN A 433 10.58 25.99 15.82
CA ASN A 433 10.84 26.53 17.16
C ASN A 433 12.35 26.77 17.33
N PRO A 434 12.86 28.04 17.23
CA PRO A 434 14.30 28.31 17.27
C PRO A 434 14.96 27.90 18.59
N THR A 435 14.29 28.10 19.73
CA THR A 435 14.82 27.72 21.05
C THR A 435 15.02 26.22 21.16
N ARG A 436 14.02 25.46 20.76
CA ARG A 436 14.09 24.00 20.74
C ARG A 436 15.15 23.50 19.77
N LEU A 437 15.22 24.06 18.57
CA LEU A 437 16.21 23.70 17.56
C LEU A 437 17.64 23.90 18.07
N LYS A 438 17.92 25.02 18.75
CA LYS A 438 19.23 25.27 19.35
C LYS A 438 19.57 24.28 20.46
N ALA A 439 18.62 24.02 21.36
CA ALA A 439 18.79 23.07 22.45
C ALA A 439 19.03 21.63 21.94
N ASP A 440 18.19 21.17 20.98
CA ASP A 440 18.32 19.81 20.42
C ASP A 440 19.57 19.68 19.53
N TRP A 441 20.01 20.76 18.86
CA TRP A 441 21.22 20.74 18.04
C TRP A 441 22.46 20.39 18.85
N ALA A 442 22.61 20.95 20.04
CA ALA A 442 23.75 20.68 20.92
C ALA A 442 23.90 19.19 21.23
N ALA A 443 22.77 18.47 21.40
CA ALA A 443 22.77 17.02 21.61
C ALA A 443 22.93 16.22 20.31
N GLN A 444 22.41 16.74 19.20
CA GLN A 444 22.37 16.03 17.92
C GLN A 444 23.66 16.17 17.09
N GLU A 445 24.34 17.32 17.16
CA GLU A 445 25.56 17.57 16.39
C GLU A 445 26.66 16.53 16.63
N PRO A 446 27.00 16.14 17.87
CA PRO A 446 27.98 15.08 18.13
C PRO A 446 27.60 13.74 17.51
N VAL A 447 26.30 13.43 17.45
CA VAL A 447 25.80 12.21 16.80
C VAL A 447 26.02 12.28 15.30
N LEU A 448 25.71 13.42 14.67
CA LEU A 448 25.91 13.66 13.25
C LEU A 448 27.39 13.63 12.87
N ARG A 449 28.25 14.20 13.72
CA ARG A 449 29.71 14.18 13.51
C ARG A 449 30.27 12.76 13.55
N ARG A 450 29.91 11.95 14.54
CA ARG A 450 30.30 10.53 14.60
C ARG A 450 29.82 9.73 13.40
N ALA A 451 28.67 10.10 12.82
CA ALA A 451 28.13 9.46 11.63
C ALA A 451 28.72 10.01 10.30
N GLY A 452 29.61 10.99 10.35
CA GLY A 452 30.15 11.67 9.15
C GLY A 452 29.10 12.48 8.38
N LEU A 453 28.01 12.85 9.04
CA LEU A 453 26.89 13.60 8.46
C LEU A 453 26.94 15.11 8.84
N CYS A 454 27.83 15.47 9.73
CA CYS A 454 28.24 16.85 10.04
C CYS A 454 29.76 16.89 10.08
N VAL A 455 30.38 17.84 9.39
CA VAL A 455 31.84 17.98 9.26
C VAL A 455 32.24 19.44 9.32
N ASN A 456 33.50 19.71 9.69
CA ASN A 456 34.06 21.05 9.58
C ASN A 456 34.44 21.35 8.13
N GLU A 457 34.47 22.64 7.80
CA GLU A 457 34.98 23.10 6.51
C GLU A 457 36.43 22.64 6.32
N SER A 458 36.71 22.02 5.20
CA SER A 458 38.07 21.65 4.83
C SER A 458 38.85 22.91 4.39
N ALA A 459 40.17 22.85 4.47
CA ALA A 459 41.03 23.91 3.99
C ALA A 459 40.78 24.30 2.51
N SER A 460 40.19 23.39 1.71
CA SER A 460 39.82 23.62 0.32
C SER A 460 38.44 24.25 0.13
N GLY A 461 37.67 24.50 1.21
CA GLY A 461 36.31 25.07 1.15
C GLY A 461 35.28 24.17 0.46
N ARG A 462 35.64 22.91 0.12
CA ARG A 462 34.74 21.99 -0.56
C ARG A 462 34.07 21.02 0.41
N PRO A 463 32.75 20.77 0.26
CA PRO A 463 32.09 19.75 1.06
C PRO A 463 32.61 18.34 0.68
N PRO A 464 32.72 17.42 1.66
CA PRO A 464 33.18 16.07 1.41
C PRO A 464 32.20 15.25 0.57
N ALA A 465 32.65 14.11 0.05
CA ALA A 465 31.76 13.15 -0.59
C ALA A 465 30.69 12.67 0.42
N VAL A 466 29.46 12.46 -0.05
CA VAL A 466 28.36 12.05 0.83
C VAL A 466 28.55 10.58 1.23
N PRO A 467 28.77 10.27 2.52
CA PRO A 467 28.86 8.88 2.95
C PRO A 467 27.48 8.22 2.90
N THR A 468 27.42 7.03 2.30
CA THR A 468 26.25 6.17 2.41
C THR A 468 26.38 5.37 3.70
N VAL A 469 25.84 5.86 4.79
CA VAL A 469 25.92 5.18 6.10
C VAL A 469 24.69 4.30 6.28
N ALA A 470 24.92 3.02 6.55
CA ALA A 470 23.88 2.16 7.09
C ALA A 470 23.55 2.63 8.52
N VAL A 471 22.25 2.63 8.87
CA VAL A 471 21.82 2.82 10.27
C VAL A 471 22.60 1.82 11.10
N PRO A 472 23.18 2.20 12.24
CA PRO A 472 23.77 1.23 13.13
C PRO A 472 22.72 0.20 13.53
N SER A 473 22.73 -0.93 12.83
CA SER A 473 21.86 -2.08 13.12
C SER A 473 22.19 -2.70 14.48
N GLU A 474 23.26 -2.26 15.12
CA GLU A 474 23.75 -2.84 16.38
C GLU A 474 22.78 -2.70 17.54
N ARG A 475 22.09 -1.57 17.72
CA ARG A 475 21.04 -1.46 18.75
C ARG A 475 19.86 -2.38 18.45
N ILE A 476 19.50 -2.52 17.17
CA ILE A 476 18.40 -3.38 16.73
C ILE A 476 18.83 -4.84 16.69
N ALA A 477 20.05 -5.13 16.24
CA ALA A 477 20.65 -6.47 16.24
C ALA A 477 20.92 -6.94 17.67
N ARG A 478 21.37 -6.07 18.58
CA ARG A 478 21.57 -6.36 19.99
C ARG A 478 20.24 -6.66 20.70
N ARG A 479 19.19 -5.92 20.38
CA ARG A 479 17.83 -6.16 20.90
C ARG A 479 17.26 -7.48 20.34
N LYS A 480 17.40 -7.78 19.04
CA LYS A 480 17.00 -9.07 18.46
C LYS A 480 17.81 -10.26 19.00
N ARG A 481 19.09 -10.08 19.39
CA ARG A 481 19.88 -11.12 20.07
C ARG A 481 19.42 -11.32 21.51
N LEU A 482 19.11 -10.25 22.23
CA LEU A 482 18.54 -10.30 23.57
C LEU A 482 17.16 -10.97 23.57
N GLU A 483 16.29 -10.62 22.63
CA GLU A 483 14.95 -11.21 22.48
C GLU A 483 14.98 -12.69 22.06
N ARG A 484 16.02 -13.15 21.36
CA ARG A 484 16.19 -14.58 21.01
C ARG A 484 16.90 -15.40 22.10
N GLY A 485 17.59 -14.74 23.00
CA GLY A 485 18.32 -15.38 24.10
C GLY A 485 17.59 -15.38 25.45
N LEU A 486 16.50 -14.63 25.56
CA LEU A 486 15.67 -14.56 26.77
C LEU A 486 14.52 -15.54 26.65
N GLY A 487 14.49 -16.55 27.51
CA GLY A 487 13.32 -17.41 27.70
C GLY A 487 12.08 -16.63 28.16
N PRO A 488 10.87 -17.22 28.13
CA PRO A 488 9.61 -16.55 28.47
C PRO A 488 9.61 -15.82 29.80
N ASP A 489 10.33 -16.33 30.80
CA ASP A 489 10.39 -15.78 32.15
C ASP A 489 11.23 -14.49 32.26
N ALA A 490 12.27 -14.36 31.45
CA ALA A 490 13.11 -13.16 31.40
C ALA A 490 12.43 -11.97 30.71
N VAL A 491 11.50 -12.24 29.80
CA VAL A 491 10.66 -11.23 29.14
C VAL A 491 9.63 -10.66 30.15
N ALA A 492 9.11 -11.49 31.03
CA ALA A 492 8.18 -11.06 32.08
C ALA A 492 8.88 -10.16 33.14
N GLN A 493 10.12 -10.46 33.51
CA GLN A 493 10.90 -9.66 34.45
C GLN A 493 11.34 -8.30 33.87
N ALA A 494 11.69 -8.24 32.60
CA ALA A 494 12.00 -6.97 31.92
C ALA A 494 10.77 -6.02 31.84
N ARG A 495 9.55 -6.57 31.84
CA ARG A 495 8.30 -5.82 31.91
C ARG A 495 8.03 -5.20 33.29
N ALA A 496 8.58 -5.79 34.34
CA ALA A 496 8.41 -5.32 35.72
C ALA A 496 9.47 -4.28 36.14
N GLY A 497 10.31 -3.79 35.24
CA GLY A 497 11.36 -2.81 35.55
C GLY A 497 12.54 -3.36 36.36
N GLN A 498 12.64 -4.67 36.51
CA GLN A 498 13.76 -5.31 37.21
C GLN A 498 14.88 -5.68 36.22
N PRO A 499 16.17 -5.51 36.58
CA PRO A 499 17.28 -5.91 35.73
C PRO A 499 17.33 -7.45 35.61
N PRO A 500 17.61 -8.00 34.40
CA PRO A 500 17.63 -9.42 34.20
C PRO A 500 18.80 -10.05 34.98
N VAL A 501 18.51 -11.07 35.79
CA VAL A 501 19.50 -11.90 36.45
C VAL A 501 20.09 -12.83 35.38
N VAL A 502 21.32 -12.57 34.98
CA VAL A 502 22.07 -13.45 34.09
C VAL A 502 22.62 -14.58 34.97
N ARG A 503 22.09 -15.79 34.86
CA ARG A 503 22.77 -17.01 35.33
C ARG A 503 23.81 -17.39 34.27
N LEU A 504 25.05 -17.45 34.71
CA LEU A 504 26.20 -17.96 33.96
C LEU A 504 26.03 -19.43 33.63
#